data_23d9e94211aaf29322ab377512ded4d6
#
_entry.id   23d9e94211aaf29322ab377512ded4d6
#
_cell.length_a   1.000
_cell.length_b   1.000
_cell.length_c   1.000
_cell.angle_alpha   90.00
_cell.angle_beta   90.00
_cell.angle_gamma   90.00
#
_symmetry.space_group_name_H-M   'P 1'
#
loop_
_entity.id
_entity.type
_entity.pdbx_description
1 polymer ?
#
loop_
_entity_poly.entity_id
_entity_poly.type
_entity_poly.pdbx_seq_one_letter_code
_entity_poly.pdbx_strand_id
1 'polypeptide(L)'
;LKLKDLGINVHHYDDDREDKSYIPSIKPFLISKWLKDNPQYGESFFLHDSDIIFRVLPDFEKLMGDDITYLSDTIGYIGYNYIKDCCNRYEKKHTNTYEGQLLDEMTDVVGLEVECVRCNQENSGGGQYLIKNTNHELWFKIYNDCVPLYNKMLDYQKRFPINPGEIQFWTAEMWSLLWNLWLYGIETKVVKELDFSWATDTVKVYETKPILHMAGVTDNLKNTKFYKGDYINVNPLMKLSEDINHFNFIDKNSSTIKY
;
A
#
# COMPACT_ATOMS: atom_id res chain seq x y z
N LEU A 1 19.89 -6.57 -16.88
CA LEU A 1 20.63 -6.75 -15.62
C LEU A 1 19.92 -7.85 -14.83
N LYS A 2 20.65 -8.92 -14.53
CA LYS A 2 20.14 -9.95 -13.65
C LYS A 2 20.33 -9.44 -12.21
N LEU A 3 19.26 -9.43 -11.39
CA LEU A 3 19.31 -8.95 -10.01
C LEU A 3 20.41 -9.62 -9.18
N LYS A 4 20.67 -10.91 -9.45
CA LYS A 4 21.77 -11.65 -8.82
C LYS A 4 23.17 -11.05 -9.11
N ASP A 5 23.37 -10.46 -10.29
CA ASP A 5 24.63 -9.82 -10.66
C ASP A 5 24.89 -8.54 -9.86
N LEU A 6 23.86 -8.01 -9.21
CA LEU A 6 23.92 -6.85 -8.30
C LEU A 6 24.08 -7.26 -6.82
N GLY A 7 24.29 -8.54 -6.53
CA GLY A 7 24.36 -9.05 -5.15
C GLY A 7 23.03 -9.11 -4.43
N ILE A 8 21.89 -9.00 -5.17
CA ILE A 8 20.57 -9.05 -4.59
C ILE A 8 20.13 -10.52 -4.42
N ASN A 9 19.74 -10.88 -3.21
CA ASN A 9 19.14 -12.18 -2.94
C ASN A 9 17.75 -12.25 -3.59
N VAL A 10 17.54 -13.26 -4.43
CA VAL A 10 16.27 -13.46 -5.14
C VAL A 10 15.67 -14.78 -4.71
N HIS A 11 14.49 -14.73 -4.11
CA HIS A 11 13.67 -15.88 -3.77
C HIS A 11 12.55 -16.03 -4.80
N HIS A 12 12.35 -17.24 -5.30
CA HIS A 12 11.31 -17.55 -6.28
C HIS A 12 10.29 -18.50 -5.65
N TYR A 13 9.02 -18.09 -5.74
CA TYR A 13 7.88 -18.89 -5.29
C TYR A 13 6.83 -18.93 -6.39
N ASP A 14 6.21 -20.08 -6.58
CA ASP A 14 5.08 -20.21 -7.49
C ASP A 14 3.84 -19.53 -6.91
N ASP A 15 3.07 -18.88 -7.78
CA ASP A 15 1.75 -18.38 -7.45
C ASP A 15 0.72 -19.50 -7.60
N ASP A 16 0.60 -20.31 -6.55
CA ASP A 16 -0.35 -21.40 -6.40
C ASP A 16 -1.56 -21.02 -5.52
N ARG A 17 -1.88 -19.71 -5.42
CA ARG A 17 -3.10 -19.25 -4.76
C ARG A 17 -4.34 -19.89 -5.38
N GLU A 18 -5.27 -20.33 -4.54
CA GLU A 18 -6.56 -20.87 -4.98
C GLU A 18 -7.44 -19.79 -5.62
N ASP A 19 -7.52 -18.62 -4.97
CA ASP A 19 -8.27 -17.46 -5.48
C ASP A 19 -7.30 -16.34 -5.93
N LYS A 20 -7.37 -16.00 -7.21
CA LYS A 20 -6.56 -14.96 -7.87
C LYS A 20 -7.40 -13.75 -8.30
N SER A 21 -8.66 -13.67 -7.87
CA SER A 21 -9.58 -12.60 -8.24
C SER A 21 -9.11 -11.21 -7.78
N TYR A 22 -8.36 -11.15 -6.69
CA TYR A 22 -7.72 -9.94 -6.19
C TYR A 22 -6.19 -10.08 -6.28
N ILE A 23 -5.59 -9.49 -7.32
CA ILE A 23 -4.16 -9.64 -7.64
C ILE A 23 -3.24 -9.23 -6.48
N PRO A 24 -3.45 -8.10 -5.75
CA PRO A 24 -2.52 -7.68 -4.70
C PRO A 24 -2.37 -8.68 -3.54
N SER A 25 -3.30 -9.62 -3.34
CA SER A 25 -3.17 -10.68 -2.33
C SER A 25 -1.95 -11.60 -2.56
N ILE A 26 -1.32 -11.54 -3.75
CA ILE A 26 -0.06 -12.26 -4.02
C ILE A 26 1.06 -11.80 -3.08
N LYS A 27 1.11 -10.54 -2.69
CA LYS A 27 2.16 -9.99 -1.83
C LYS A 27 2.19 -10.71 -0.47
N PRO A 28 1.13 -10.69 0.36
CA PRO A 28 1.13 -11.41 1.63
C PRO A 28 1.25 -12.93 1.46
N PHE A 29 0.72 -13.52 0.37
CA PHE A 29 0.88 -14.93 0.10
C PHE A 29 2.36 -15.32 -0.08
N LEU A 30 3.11 -14.59 -0.90
CA LEU A 30 4.53 -14.87 -1.12
C LEU A 30 5.38 -14.57 0.12
N ILE A 31 5.04 -13.54 0.91
CA ILE A 31 5.72 -13.25 2.17
C ILE A 31 5.48 -14.39 3.17
N SER A 32 4.27 -14.94 3.26
CA SER A 32 3.99 -16.12 4.10
C SER A 32 4.88 -17.30 3.73
N LYS A 33 5.00 -17.63 2.43
CA LYS A 33 5.89 -18.70 1.94
C LYS A 33 7.36 -18.40 2.29
N TRP A 34 7.79 -17.17 2.03
CA TRP A 34 9.16 -16.75 2.30
C TRP A 34 9.52 -16.84 3.79
N LEU A 35 8.64 -16.39 4.68
CA LEU A 35 8.86 -16.47 6.13
C LEU A 35 8.80 -17.90 6.66
N LYS A 36 8.02 -18.78 6.02
CA LYS A 36 8.02 -20.21 6.37
C LYS A 36 9.39 -20.84 6.13
N ASP A 37 10.05 -20.49 5.02
CA ASP A 37 11.37 -20.99 4.67
C ASP A 37 12.51 -20.23 5.39
N ASN A 38 12.24 -19.00 5.84
CA ASN A 38 13.22 -18.09 6.42
C ASN A 38 12.67 -17.41 7.69
N PRO A 39 12.33 -18.18 8.75
CA PRO A 39 11.63 -17.66 9.92
C PRO A 39 12.42 -16.58 10.70
N GLN A 40 13.74 -16.55 10.59
CA GLN A 40 14.60 -15.55 11.22
C GLN A 40 14.29 -14.12 10.78
N TYR A 41 13.77 -13.92 9.55
CA TYR A 41 13.40 -12.59 9.06
C TYR A 41 12.06 -12.11 9.62
N GLY A 42 11.28 -12.95 10.28
CA GLY A 42 10.06 -12.54 10.98
C GLY A 42 10.32 -11.59 12.15
N GLU A 43 11.55 -11.55 12.68
CA GLU A 43 11.96 -10.59 13.70
C GLU A 43 11.85 -9.15 13.19
N SER A 44 12.37 -8.86 12.00
CA SER A 44 12.18 -7.56 11.32
C SER A 44 12.54 -7.59 9.85
N PHE A 45 11.81 -6.84 9.02
CA PHE A 45 12.16 -6.53 7.64
C PHE A 45 11.47 -5.27 7.14
N PHE A 46 12.07 -4.61 6.15
CA PHE A 46 11.47 -3.48 5.49
C PHE A 46 10.70 -3.93 4.25
N LEU A 47 9.38 -3.76 4.28
CA LEU A 47 8.47 -4.07 3.18
C LEU A 47 8.12 -2.81 2.42
N HIS A 48 8.31 -2.84 1.11
CA HIS A 48 7.95 -1.73 0.23
C HIS A 48 7.56 -2.22 -1.16
N ASP A 49 6.89 -1.38 -1.91
CA ASP A 49 6.62 -1.63 -3.32
C ASP A 49 7.90 -1.47 -4.15
N SER A 50 7.99 -2.19 -5.27
CA SER A 50 9.18 -2.20 -6.14
C SER A 50 9.40 -0.88 -6.91
N ASP A 51 8.44 0.03 -6.87
CA ASP A 51 8.41 1.30 -7.58
C ASP A 51 8.59 2.51 -6.65
N ILE A 52 9.40 2.37 -5.61
CA ILE A 52 9.86 3.47 -4.77
C ILE A 52 11.31 3.85 -5.06
N ILE A 53 11.63 5.11 -4.80
CA ILE A 53 12.99 5.65 -4.88
C ILE A 53 13.27 6.41 -3.58
N PHE A 54 14.35 6.07 -2.90
CA PHE A 54 14.79 6.81 -1.72
C PHE A 54 15.53 8.09 -2.14
N ARG A 55 14.99 9.24 -1.77
CA ARG A 55 15.71 10.52 -1.80
C ARG A 55 16.65 10.62 -0.59
N VAL A 56 16.16 10.15 0.54
CA VAL A 56 16.93 10.04 1.79
C VAL A 56 16.63 8.68 2.37
N LEU A 57 17.64 7.88 2.69
CA LEU A 57 17.44 6.62 3.39
C LEU A 57 16.94 6.89 4.82
N PRO A 58 15.90 6.18 5.28
CA PRO A 58 15.47 6.22 6.67
C PRO A 58 16.59 5.78 7.61
N ASP A 59 16.61 6.34 8.81
CA ASP A 59 17.48 5.87 9.89
C ASP A 59 16.90 4.57 10.46
N PHE A 60 17.18 3.46 9.78
CA PHE A 60 16.69 2.15 10.18
C PHE A 60 17.24 1.70 11.53
N GLU A 61 18.49 2.08 11.88
CA GLU A 61 19.09 1.74 13.17
C GLU A 61 18.26 2.31 14.33
N LYS A 62 17.89 3.57 14.22
CA LYS A 62 16.99 4.23 15.18
C LYS A 62 15.61 3.57 15.23
N LEU A 63 15.01 3.29 14.07
CA LEU A 63 13.68 2.69 14.00
C LEU A 63 13.65 1.23 14.46
N MET A 64 14.79 0.55 14.50
CA MET A 64 14.93 -0.84 15.01
C MET A 64 15.06 -0.94 16.52
N GLY A 65 15.16 0.19 17.24
CA GLY A 65 15.45 0.23 18.67
C GLY A 65 14.29 -0.19 19.60
N ASP A 66 13.12 -0.55 19.05
CA ASP A 66 11.93 -0.98 19.79
C ASP A 66 11.13 -2.03 19.01
N ASP A 67 9.98 -2.47 19.55
CA ASP A 67 9.12 -3.49 18.94
C ASP A 67 7.97 -2.90 18.07
N ILE A 68 7.95 -1.57 17.86
CA ILE A 68 6.89 -0.89 17.11
C ILE A 68 7.08 -1.11 15.61
N THR A 69 6.05 -1.55 14.91
CA THR A 69 6.00 -1.56 13.43
C THR A 69 5.76 -0.15 12.91
N TYR A 70 6.70 0.38 12.13
CA TYR A 70 6.62 1.73 11.58
C TYR A 70 6.06 1.76 10.17
N LEU A 71 5.25 2.79 9.89
CA LEU A 71 4.44 2.90 8.68
C LEU A 71 4.59 4.28 8.02
N SER A 72 4.43 4.33 6.70
CA SER A 72 4.17 5.58 5.99
C SER A 72 2.76 6.10 6.28
N ASP A 73 2.56 7.41 6.19
CA ASP A 73 1.24 8.03 6.34
C ASP A 73 0.36 7.76 5.12
N THR A 74 -0.68 6.98 5.32
CA THR A 74 -1.75 6.73 4.34
C THR A 74 -3.13 6.86 4.97
N ILE A 75 -3.23 7.55 6.10
CA ILE A 75 -4.46 7.74 6.88
C ILE A 75 -5.63 8.28 6.03
N GLY A 76 -5.30 9.06 4.98
CA GLY A 76 -6.28 9.68 4.09
C GLY A 76 -7.08 8.69 3.24
N TYR A 77 -6.67 7.39 3.16
CA TYR A 77 -7.39 6.39 2.36
C TYR A 77 -7.41 4.98 2.96
N ILE A 78 -6.79 4.75 4.13
CA ILE A 78 -6.93 3.51 4.92
C ILE A 78 -7.22 3.76 6.40
N GLY A 79 -7.53 4.98 6.81
CA GLY A 79 -7.92 5.30 8.19
C GLY A 79 -9.39 5.04 8.48
N TYR A 80 -9.72 4.92 9.77
CA TYR A 80 -11.10 4.81 10.25
C TYR A 80 -11.99 5.92 9.70
N ASN A 81 -11.54 7.18 9.77
CA ASN A 81 -12.30 8.34 9.31
C ASN A 81 -12.57 8.29 7.81
N TYR A 82 -11.63 7.77 7.01
CA TYR A 82 -11.83 7.61 5.57
C TYR A 82 -13.03 6.69 5.27
N ILE A 83 -13.08 5.49 5.85
CA ILE A 83 -14.21 4.56 5.63
C ILE A 83 -15.50 5.15 6.18
N LYS A 84 -15.46 5.74 7.38
CA LYS A 84 -16.64 6.39 7.97
C LYS A 84 -17.18 7.50 7.07
N ASP A 85 -16.33 8.33 6.51
CA ASP A 85 -16.74 9.43 5.62
C ASP A 85 -17.27 8.91 4.29
N CYS A 86 -16.68 7.84 3.75
CA CYS A 86 -17.24 7.15 2.58
C CYS A 86 -18.64 6.63 2.89
N CYS A 87 -18.83 5.87 3.97
CA CYS A 87 -20.14 5.35 4.38
C CYS A 87 -21.14 6.47 4.62
N ASN A 88 -20.79 7.52 5.34
CA ASN A 88 -21.66 8.67 5.57
C ASN A 88 -22.15 9.31 4.26
N ARG A 89 -21.29 9.45 3.27
CA ARG A 89 -21.67 10.03 1.97
C ARG A 89 -22.60 9.10 1.19
N TYR A 90 -22.33 7.81 1.17
CA TYR A 90 -23.12 6.81 0.44
C TYR A 90 -24.45 6.54 1.11
N GLU A 91 -24.44 6.16 2.38
CA GLU A 91 -25.62 5.74 3.12
C GLU A 91 -26.59 6.90 3.35
N LYS A 92 -26.10 8.08 3.75
CA LYS A 92 -26.92 9.27 3.93
C LYS A 92 -27.69 9.68 2.67
N LYS A 93 -27.08 9.47 1.49
CA LYS A 93 -27.71 9.78 0.22
C LYS A 93 -28.84 8.77 -0.13
N HIS A 94 -28.70 7.50 0.32
CA HIS A 94 -29.60 6.42 -0.08
C HIS A 94 -30.62 6.04 0.99
N THR A 95 -30.26 6.09 2.27
CA THR A 95 -31.09 5.61 3.38
C THR A 95 -31.47 6.69 4.39
N ASN A 96 -30.89 7.86 4.32
CA ASN A 96 -30.97 8.95 5.32
C ASN A 96 -30.47 8.54 6.73
N THR A 97 -29.89 7.37 6.90
CA THR A 97 -29.33 6.85 8.15
C THR A 97 -27.93 6.33 7.90
N TYR A 98 -27.03 6.60 8.82
CA TYR A 98 -25.71 6.00 8.84
C TYR A 98 -25.75 4.76 9.73
N GLU A 99 -25.47 3.62 9.17
CA GLU A 99 -25.48 2.33 9.88
C GLU A 99 -24.08 1.73 10.07
N GLY A 100 -23.03 2.31 9.47
CA GLY A 100 -21.66 1.84 9.61
C GLY A 100 -21.36 0.48 8.98
N GLN A 101 -22.28 -0.04 8.18
CA GLN A 101 -22.27 -1.42 7.69
C GLN A 101 -20.96 -1.88 7.08
N LEU A 102 -20.31 -1.06 6.24
CA LEU A 102 -19.08 -1.48 5.60
C LEU A 102 -17.96 -1.69 6.62
N LEU A 103 -17.84 -0.80 7.60
CA LEU A 103 -16.80 -0.92 8.63
C LEU A 103 -17.02 -2.17 9.47
N ASP A 104 -18.27 -2.43 9.89
CA ASP A 104 -18.64 -3.65 10.61
C ASP A 104 -18.35 -4.90 9.77
N GLU A 105 -18.79 -4.92 8.51
CA GLU A 105 -18.56 -6.04 7.60
C GLU A 105 -17.06 -6.30 7.34
N MET A 106 -16.24 -5.26 7.28
CA MET A 106 -14.78 -5.40 7.09
C MET A 106 -14.10 -5.89 8.38
N THR A 107 -14.47 -5.36 9.53
CA THR A 107 -13.90 -5.78 10.82
C THR A 107 -14.30 -7.22 11.16
N ASP A 108 -15.50 -7.66 10.83
CA ASP A 108 -15.96 -9.05 10.97
C ASP A 108 -15.08 -10.02 10.15
N VAL A 109 -14.66 -9.63 8.94
CA VAL A 109 -13.76 -10.47 8.11
C VAL A 109 -12.45 -10.75 8.82
N VAL A 110 -11.88 -9.74 9.44
CA VAL A 110 -10.57 -9.87 10.13
C VAL A 110 -10.74 -10.48 11.52
N GLY A 111 -11.90 -10.29 12.15
CA GLY A 111 -12.16 -10.66 13.54
C GLY A 111 -11.70 -9.58 14.52
N LEU A 112 -11.78 -8.32 14.13
CA LEU A 112 -11.34 -7.17 14.91
C LEU A 112 -12.55 -6.33 15.34
N GLU A 113 -12.51 -5.73 16.53
CA GLU A 113 -13.54 -4.81 16.97
C GLU A 113 -13.39 -3.43 16.29
N VAL A 114 -14.51 -2.83 15.86
CA VAL A 114 -14.55 -1.48 15.25
C VAL A 114 -13.86 -0.44 16.15
N GLU A 115 -14.03 -0.59 17.46
CA GLU A 115 -13.41 0.30 18.44
C GLU A 115 -11.89 0.27 18.39
N CYS A 116 -11.29 -0.90 18.11
CA CYS A 116 -9.84 -1.02 17.91
C CYS A 116 -9.39 -0.19 16.70
N VAL A 117 -10.12 -0.26 15.58
CA VAL A 117 -9.83 0.55 14.38
C VAL A 117 -9.95 2.04 14.69
N ARG A 118 -10.99 2.43 15.42
CA ARG A 118 -11.23 3.82 15.81
C ARG A 118 -10.12 4.37 16.71
N CYS A 119 -9.69 3.61 17.70
CA CYS A 119 -8.63 4.01 18.63
C CYS A 119 -7.26 4.10 17.96
N ASN A 120 -7.03 3.32 16.89
CA ASN A 120 -5.79 3.32 16.12
C ASN A 120 -5.81 4.25 14.89
N GLN A 121 -6.79 5.17 14.78
CA GLN A 121 -6.91 6.09 13.65
C GLN A 121 -5.58 6.77 13.30
N GLU A 122 -4.87 7.34 14.27
CA GLU A 122 -3.61 8.08 14.07
C GLU A 122 -2.41 7.16 13.77
N ASN A 123 -2.58 5.85 13.93
CA ASN A 123 -1.58 4.81 13.63
C ASN A 123 -1.90 4.07 12.31
N SER A 124 -2.85 4.61 11.53
CA SER A 124 -3.25 4.05 10.25
C SER A 124 -2.28 4.48 9.16
N GLY A 125 -1.52 3.52 8.65
CA GLY A 125 -0.51 3.77 7.64
C GLY A 125 -0.28 2.56 6.72
N GLY A 126 0.56 2.76 5.71
CA GLY A 126 0.88 1.68 4.77
C GLY A 126 1.72 2.14 3.58
N GLY A 127 1.88 1.24 2.61
CA GLY A 127 2.73 1.46 1.43
C GLY A 127 4.18 1.09 1.68
N GLN A 128 4.83 1.66 2.69
CA GLN A 128 6.13 1.26 3.20
C GLN A 128 6.00 0.91 4.69
N TYR A 129 6.62 -0.19 5.09
CA TYR A 129 6.49 -0.75 6.44
C TYR A 129 7.84 -1.25 6.94
N LEU A 130 8.25 -0.83 8.13
CA LEU A 130 9.27 -1.56 8.89
C LEU A 130 8.55 -2.53 9.82
N ILE A 131 8.32 -3.73 9.30
CA ILE A 131 7.58 -4.81 9.97
C ILE A 131 8.45 -5.43 11.05
N LYS A 132 7.85 -5.72 12.20
CA LYS A 132 8.53 -6.41 13.32
C LYS A 132 7.64 -7.49 13.92
N ASN A 133 8.29 -8.53 14.47
CA ASN A 133 7.67 -9.59 15.27
C ASN A 133 6.51 -10.29 14.55
N THR A 134 6.70 -10.66 13.29
CA THR A 134 5.72 -11.39 12.48
C THR A 134 6.22 -12.80 12.14
N ASN A 135 5.31 -13.66 11.71
CA ASN A 135 5.61 -15.03 11.30
C ASN A 135 4.77 -15.42 10.08
N HIS A 136 5.04 -16.59 9.53
CA HIS A 136 4.36 -17.06 8.33
C HIS A 136 2.85 -17.27 8.53
N GLU A 137 2.40 -17.66 9.74
CA GLU A 137 0.99 -17.89 10.04
C GLU A 137 0.19 -16.58 10.00
N LEU A 138 0.74 -15.50 10.59
CA LEU A 138 0.14 -14.18 10.52
C LEU A 138 0.02 -13.72 9.06
N TRP A 139 1.07 -13.88 8.25
CA TRP A 139 1.04 -13.48 6.85
C TRP A 139 0.10 -14.35 6.01
N PHE A 140 -0.06 -15.62 6.36
CA PHE A 140 -1.06 -16.48 5.74
C PHE A 140 -2.49 -16.05 6.08
N LYS A 141 -2.74 -15.61 7.33
CA LYS A 141 -4.03 -15.01 7.70
C LYS A 141 -4.28 -13.71 6.93
N ILE A 142 -3.29 -12.80 6.86
CA ILE A 142 -3.37 -11.57 6.08
C ILE A 142 -3.77 -11.88 4.63
N TYR A 143 -3.15 -12.88 4.01
CA TYR A 143 -3.50 -13.33 2.68
C TYR A 143 -4.96 -13.80 2.59
N ASN A 144 -5.42 -14.63 3.53
CA ASN A 144 -6.77 -15.17 3.53
C ASN A 144 -7.85 -14.10 3.69
N ASP A 145 -7.56 -13.01 4.39
CA ASP A 145 -8.49 -11.90 4.61
C ASP A 145 -8.57 -10.94 3.41
N CYS A 146 -7.56 -10.92 2.52
CA CYS A 146 -7.49 -9.97 1.42
C CYS A 146 -8.68 -10.04 0.46
N VAL A 147 -9.02 -11.23 -0.04
CA VAL A 147 -10.13 -11.42 -1.00
C VAL A 147 -11.48 -11.16 -0.34
N PRO A 148 -11.77 -11.67 0.86
CA PRO A 148 -13.00 -11.32 1.57
C PRO A 148 -13.15 -9.80 1.80
N LEU A 149 -12.13 -9.08 2.24
CA LEU A 149 -12.16 -7.63 2.40
C LEU A 149 -12.43 -6.91 1.08
N TYR A 150 -11.70 -7.28 0.02
CA TYR A 150 -11.92 -6.76 -1.32
C TYR A 150 -13.38 -6.92 -1.76
N ASN A 151 -13.94 -8.12 -1.58
CA ASN A 151 -15.32 -8.42 -1.96
C ASN A 151 -16.32 -7.61 -1.12
N LYS A 152 -16.12 -7.43 0.18
CA LYS A 152 -17.00 -6.60 1.03
C LYS A 152 -17.05 -5.14 0.54
N MET A 153 -15.90 -4.54 0.25
CA MET A 153 -15.83 -3.17 -0.28
C MET A 153 -16.49 -3.06 -1.66
N LEU A 154 -16.26 -4.05 -2.53
CA LEU A 154 -16.83 -4.09 -3.88
C LEU A 154 -18.36 -4.26 -3.85
N ASP A 155 -18.87 -5.14 -2.99
CA ASP A 155 -20.32 -5.36 -2.83
C ASP A 155 -20.99 -4.15 -2.19
N TYR A 156 -20.34 -3.48 -1.25
CA TYR A 156 -20.84 -2.23 -0.70
C TYR A 156 -20.98 -1.15 -1.79
N GLN A 157 -19.96 -1.00 -2.64
CA GLN A 157 -20.01 -0.07 -3.77
C GLN A 157 -21.15 -0.40 -4.75
N LYS A 158 -21.44 -1.69 -4.99
CA LYS A 158 -22.58 -2.10 -5.84
C LYS A 158 -23.92 -1.78 -5.19
N ARG A 159 -24.05 -1.95 -3.87
CA ARG A 159 -25.27 -1.60 -3.13
C ARG A 159 -25.56 -0.09 -3.16
N PHE A 160 -24.52 0.71 -3.15
CA PHE A 160 -24.59 2.16 -3.13
C PHE A 160 -23.78 2.77 -4.31
N PRO A 161 -24.28 2.66 -5.55
CA PRO A 161 -23.57 3.11 -6.74
C PRO A 161 -23.53 4.63 -6.81
N ILE A 162 -22.52 5.22 -6.20
CA ILE A 162 -22.17 6.63 -6.33
C ILE A 162 -20.77 6.66 -6.97
N ASN A 163 -20.45 7.59 -7.78
CA ASN A 163 -19.20 7.78 -8.48
C ASN A 163 -18.15 6.65 -8.36
N PRO A 164 -17.85 5.91 -9.45
CA PRO A 164 -16.81 4.88 -9.43
C PRO A 164 -15.53 5.44 -8.86
N GLY A 165 -14.93 4.76 -7.87
CA GLY A 165 -13.61 5.08 -7.34
C GLY A 165 -13.56 5.88 -6.04
N GLU A 166 -14.66 6.13 -5.35
CA GLU A 166 -14.61 6.77 -4.03
C GLU A 166 -14.06 5.84 -2.95
N ILE A 167 -14.44 4.54 -2.94
CA ILE A 167 -13.80 3.56 -2.04
C ILE A 167 -12.63 2.91 -2.76
N GLN A 168 -11.46 3.05 -2.19
CA GLN A 168 -10.22 2.49 -2.74
C GLN A 168 -10.11 0.99 -2.42
N PHE A 169 -11.04 0.18 -2.96
CA PHE A 169 -11.10 -1.28 -2.70
C PHE A 169 -9.85 -2.05 -3.16
N TRP A 170 -9.08 -1.50 -4.09
CA TRP A 170 -7.81 -2.10 -4.51
C TRP A 170 -6.74 -2.11 -3.40
N THR A 171 -6.94 -1.37 -2.31
CA THR A 171 -6.06 -1.34 -1.15
C THR A 171 -6.42 -2.39 -0.09
N ALA A 172 -7.27 -3.36 -0.40
CA ALA A 172 -7.74 -4.36 0.56
C ALA A 172 -6.59 -5.11 1.26
N GLU A 173 -5.45 -5.32 0.60
CA GLU A 173 -4.27 -5.94 1.21
C GLU A 173 -3.62 -5.04 2.27
N MET A 174 -3.71 -3.71 2.12
CA MET A 174 -3.21 -2.78 3.14
C MET A 174 -4.09 -2.80 4.39
N TRP A 175 -5.42 -2.84 4.21
CA TRP A 175 -6.38 -3.02 5.30
C TRP A 175 -6.15 -4.35 6.01
N SER A 176 -6.02 -5.44 5.26
CA SER A 176 -5.76 -6.76 5.82
C SER A 176 -4.47 -6.78 6.63
N LEU A 177 -3.37 -6.24 6.10
CA LEU A 177 -2.10 -6.18 6.81
C LEU A 177 -2.24 -5.37 8.12
N LEU A 178 -2.69 -4.12 8.02
CA LEU A 178 -2.77 -3.22 9.16
C LEU A 178 -3.64 -3.78 10.29
N TRP A 179 -4.84 -4.27 9.95
CA TRP A 179 -5.79 -4.75 10.94
C TRP A 179 -5.39 -6.08 11.56
N ASN A 180 -4.71 -6.94 10.83
CA ASN A 180 -4.14 -8.16 11.40
C ASN A 180 -2.96 -7.87 12.34
N LEU A 181 -2.13 -6.84 12.06
CA LEU A 181 -1.12 -6.40 13.04
C LEU A 181 -1.79 -6.03 14.38
N TRP A 182 -2.85 -5.23 14.35
CA TRP A 182 -3.60 -4.86 15.56
C TRP A 182 -4.28 -6.05 16.25
N LEU A 183 -4.87 -6.97 15.47
CA LEU A 183 -5.50 -8.19 16.01
C LEU A 183 -4.49 -9.05 16.80
N TYR A 184 -3.25 -9.09 16.33
CA TYR A 184 -2.16 -9.83 16.98
C TYR A 184 -1.40 -9.01 18.03
N GLY A 185 -1.91 -7.81 18.37
CA GLY A 185 -1.33 -6.95 19.40
C GLY A 185 -0.02 -6.27 19.00
N ILE A 186 0.30 -6.23 17.72
CA ILE A 186 1.48 -5.54 17.21
C ILE A 186 1.18 -4.05 17.12
N GLU A 187 1.93 -3.25 17.86
CA GLU A 187 1.80 -1.80 17.86
C GLU A 187 2.30 -1.23 16.52
N THR A 188 1.55 -0.27 15.97
CA THR A 188 1.93 0.44 14.74
C THR A 188 2.08 1.93 14.98
N LYS A 189 2.96 2.58 14.23
CA LYS A 189 3.15 4.03 14.30
C LYS A 189 3.53 4.62 12.95
N VAL A 190 2.82 5.67 12.58
CA VAL A 190 3.16 6.47 11.39
C VAL A 190 4.36 7.37 11.71
N VAL A 191 5.37 7.39 10.83
CA VAL A 191 6.59 8.18 11.01
C VAL A 191 6.99 8.94 9.75
N LYS A 192 7.56 10.12 9.94
CA LYS A 192 8.01 10.99 8.84
C LYS A 192 9.18 10.42 8.05
N GLU A 193 9.97 9.58 8.67
CA GLU A 193 11.09 8.87 8.05
C GLU A 193 10.66 7.94 6.92
N LEU A 194 9.40 7.50 6.91
CA LEU A 194 8.81 6.67 5.87
C LEU A 194 7.82 7.43 4.96
N ASP A 195 7.64 8.73 5.17
CA ASP A 195 6.78 9.57 4.34
C ASP A 195 7.20 9.55 2.87
N PHE A 196 6.24 9.67 1.98
CA PHE A 196 6.51 9.65 0.55
C PHE A 196 5.72 10.72 -0.21
N SER A 197 6.25 11.09 -1.37
CA SER A 197 5.54 11.84 -2.39
C SER A 197 5.06 10.90 -3.49
N TRP A 198 3.94 11.22 -4.09
CA TRP A 198 3.42 10.52 -5.26
C TRP A 198 4.09 11.01 -6.55
N ALA A 199 4.10 10.16 -7.58
CA ALA A 199 4.50 10.57 -8.92
C ALA A 199 3.65 11.72 -9.51
N THR A 200 2.46 11.94 -8.97
CA THR A 200 1.55 13.03 -9.33
C THR A 200 1.84 14.34 -8.61
N ASP A 201 2.64 14.32 -7.55
CA ASP A 201 2.97 15.51 -6.76
C ASP A 201 3.91 16.47 -7.50
N THR A 202 4.00 17.67 -6.96
CA THR A 202 4.96 18.68 -7.45
C THR A 202 6.37 18.40 -6.92
N VAL A 203 7.37 18.92 -7.61
CA VAL A 203 8.78 18.89 -7.14
C VAL A 203 8.90 19.46 -5.72
N LYS A 204 8.14 20.49 -5.39
CA LYS A 204 8.17 21.11 -4.06
C LYS A 204 7.75 20.11 -2.96
N VAL A 205 6.71 19.31 -3.19
CA VAL A 205 6.28 18.26 -2.26
C VAL A 205 7.34 17.17 -2.15
N TYR A 206 7.84 16.68 -3.30
CA TYR A 206 8.90 15.70 -3.38
C TYR A 206 10.14 16.11 -2.55
N GLU A 207 10.57 17.37 -2.64
CA GLU A 207 11.75 17.88 -1.90
C GLU A 207 11.59 17.84 -0.37
N THR A 208 10.36 17.69 0.13
CA THR A 208 10.07 17.58 1.57
C THR A 208 9.95 16.14 2.07
N LYS A 209 9.89 15.15 1.17
CA LYS A 209 9.65 13.74 1.53
C LYS A 209 10.90 12.88 1.31
N PRO A 210 11.17 11.89 2.17
CA PRO A 210 12.33 10.99 2.02
C PRO A 210 12.19 10.00 0.86
N ILE A 211 10.97 9.66 0.48
CA ILE A 211 10.69 8.62 -0.51
C ILE A 211 9.84 9.21 -1.65
N LEU A 212 10.11 8.80 -2.89
CA LEU A 212 9.21 8.96 -4.03
C LEU A 212 8.57 7.62 -4.35
N HIS A 213 7.24 7.56 -4.37
CA HIS A 213 6.47 6.41 -4.79
C HIS A 213 5.94 6.65 -6.22
N MET A 214 6.41 5.85 -7.16
CA MET A 214 6.09 5.98 -8.58
C MET A 214 4.69 5.45 -8.92
N ALA A 215 3.70 5.82 -8.12
CA ALA A 215 2.30 5.44 -8.26
C ALA A 215 1.39 6.66 -8.49
N GLY A 216 0.12 6.41 -8.78
CA GLY A 216 -0.91 7.44 -8.96
C GLY A 216 -1.01 8.00 -10.38
N VAL A 217 -0.03 7.81 -11.27
CA VAL A 217 -0.14 8.20 -12.67
C VAL A 217 -0.94 7.13 -13.42
N THR A 218 -2.06 7.54 -13.99
CA THR A 218 -2.97 6.70 -14.79
C THR A 218 -2.84 7.04 -16.27
N ASP A 219 -3.43 6.24 -17.14
CA ASP A 219 -3.32 6.40 -18.61
C ASP A 219 -3.75 7.80 -19.11
N ASN A 220 -4.72 8.43 -18.44
CA ASN A 220 -5.15 9.79 -18.76
C ASN A 220 -4.14 10.89 -18.40
N LEU A 221 -3.15 10.59 -17.57
CA LEU A 221 -2.10 11.52 -17.13
C LEU A 221 -0.76 11.30 -17.86
N LYS A 222 -0.63 10.21 -18.64
CA LYS A 222 0.64 9.81 -19.27
C LYS A 222 1.28 10.85 -20.17
N ASN A 223 0.50 11.77 -20.75
CA ASN A 223 1.01 12.83 -21.62
C ASN A 223 1.65 13.99 -20.85
N THR A 224 1.42 14.08 -19.53
CA THR A 224 1.92 15.17 -18.68
C THR A 224 2.79 14.70 -17.52
N LYS A 225 2.77 13.40 -17.21
CA LYS A 225 3.49 12.77 -16.12
C LYS A 225 4.21 11.52 -16.61
N PHE A 226 5.29 11.13 -15.95
CA PHE A 226 5.95 9.86 -16.24
C PHE A 226 4.99 8.71 -15.92
N TYR A 227 4.71 7.89 -16.92
CA TYR A 227 3.81 6.74 -16.81
C TYR A 227 4.60 5.43 -16.92
N LYS A 228 4.81 4.77 -15.79
CA LYS A 228 5.59 3.52 -15.73
C LYS A 228 5.03 2.39 -16.61
N GLY A 229 3.72 2.43 -16.93
CA GLY A 229 3.07 1.46 -17.81
C GLY A 229 3.66 1.39 -19.22
N ASP A 230 4.26 2.47 -19.72
CA ASP A 230 4.91 2.50 -21.03
C ASP A 230 6.25 1.72 -21.04
N TYR A 231 6.76 1.32 -19.87
CA TYR A 231 8.06 0.69 -19.68
C TYR A 231 7.99 -0.76 -19.18
N ILE A 232 6.82 -1.41 -19.21
CA ILE A 232 6.62 -2.78 -18.71
C ILE A 232 7.60 -3.76 -19.37
N ASN A 233 7.88 -3.59 -20.68
CA ASN A 233 8.75 -4.46 -21.48
C ASN A 233 10.04 -3.77 -21.94
N VAL A 234 10.32 -2.56 -21.47
CA VAL A 234 11.45 -1.75 -21.93
C VAL A 234 12.17 -1.18 -20.73
N ASN A 235 13.49 -1.29 -20.71
CA ASN A 235 14.29 -0.64 -19.67
C ASN A 235 14.21 0.89 -19.87
N PRO A 236 13.62 1.66 -18.93
CA PRO A 236 13.48 3.10 -19.05
C PRO A 236 14.82 3.81 -19.20
N LEU A 237 15.87 3.31 -18.56
CA LEU A 237 17.21 3.92 -18.63
C LEU A 237 17.85 3.79 -20.02
N MET A 238 17.48 2.79 -20.80
CA MET A 238 17.97 2.65 -22.18
C MET A 238 17.19 3.52 -23.19
N LYS A 239 15.95 3.86 -22.86
CA LYS A 239 15.08 4.64 -23.74
C LYS A 239 15.12 6.14 -23.46
N LEU A 240 15.61 6.55 -22.30
CA LEU A 240 15.70 7.93 -21.84
C LEU A 240 16.49 8.85 -22.83
N SER A 241 17.50 8.33 -23.52
CA SER A 241 18.27 9.10 -24.50
C SER A 241 17.49 9.39 -25.79
N GLU A 242 16.52 8.53 -26.13
CA GLU A 242 15.67 8.69 -27.32
C GLU A 242 14.43 9.53 -27.00
N ASP A 243 13.90 9.43 -25.77
CA ASP A 243 12.67 10.07 -25.31
C ASP A 243 12.89 11.44 -24.65
N ILE A 244 14.14 11.92 -24.50
CA ILE A 244 14.42 13.25 -23.91
C ILE A 244 13.60 14.37 -24.60
N ASN A 245 13.33 14.25 -25.90
CA ASN A 245 12.46 15.18 -26.60
C ASN A 245 10.97 15.03 -26.23
N HIS A 246 10.55 13.88 -25.74
CA HIS A 246 9.19 13.63 -25.26
C HIS A 246 8.93 14.34 -23.92
N PHE A 247 9.95 14.43 -23.06
CA PHE A 247 9.88 15.13 -21.77
C PHE A 247 9.66 16.65 -21.88
N ASN A 248 9.77 17.24 -23.06
CA ASN A 248 9.43 18.65 -23.25
C ASN A 248 7.94 18.97 -23.07
N PHE A 249 7.06 17.96 -23.09
CA PHE A 249 5.63 18.08 -22.85
C PHE A 249 5.21 17.73 -21.42
N ILE A 250 6.13 17.16 -20.62
CA ILE A 250 5.85 16.79 -19.25
C ILE A 250 5.87 18.04 -18.37
N ASP A 251 4.95 18.10 -17.43
CA ASP A 251 4.90 19.17 -16.43
C ASP A 251 6.24 19.26 -15.68
N LYS A 252 7.01 20.32 -15.96
CA LYS A 252 8.33 20.56 -15.35
C LYS A 252 8.29 20.70 -13.83
N ASN A 253 7.10 20.84 -13.25
CA ASN A 253 6.88 20.87 -11.80
C ASN A 253 6.57 19.47 -11.23
N SER A 254 6.54 18.43 -12.06
CA SER A 254 6.30 17.06 -11.59
C SER A 254 7.50 16.51 -10.82
N SER A 255 7.25 15.80 -9.71
CA SER A 255 8.25 15.13 -8.90
C SER A 255 9.10 14.13 -9.70
N THR A 256 8.54 13.53 -10.76
CA THR A 256 9.19 12.50 -11.57
C THR A 256 10.19 13.01 -12.61
N ILE A 257 10.26 14.32 -12.86
CA ILE A 257 11.23 14.88 -13.84
C ILE A 257 12.67 14.89 -13.29
N LYS A 258 12.85 14.85 -11.98
CA LYS A 258 14.20 14.87 -11.38
C LYS A 258 14.91 13.51 -11.43
N TYR A 259 14.27 12.46 -11.93
CA TYR A 259 14.81 11.11 -12.07
C TYR A 259 14.78 10.64 -13.51
#